data_f5822caa41c06d054f88b771ac5cfe11
#
_entry.id   f5822caa41c06d054f88b771ac5cfe11
#
_cell.length_a   1.000
_cell.length_b   1.000
_cell.length_c   1.000
_cell.angle_alpha   90.00
_cell.angle_beta   90.00
_cell.angle_gamma   90.00
#
_symmetry.space_group_name_H-M   'P 1'
#
loop_
_entity.id
_entity.type
_entity.pdbx_description
1 polymer ?
#
loop_
_entity_poly.entity_id
_entity_poly.type
_entity_poly.pdbx_seq_one_letter_code
_entity_poly.pdbx_strand_id
1 'polypeptide(L)'
;MKKFLSIILTIVLASFMLVGCNQTDKKTKKIGLIVSTLNNPFFVDLKKGVEKEAKELGYEVVVLDSQNDPAKEVSNMEDITVKDVDLVLLNPVDSDSAVASVMIANNADLPVMTVDRVSNGGKVLSHIASDNIAGGDMAAKFLIDKLGNKGNIVELEGIAGSSATRDRGKGFEDGIKGSNLKIIAKQSADFDRTKGLSVMENIIQSKGDINAVFAQNDEMALGASKALEDANMNNVLVVGFDATDDAVDSVKKGTMAATVAQQPILIGETAVKVANKYLNGEKVDDFIPVELQLVTK
;
A
#
# COMPACT_ATOMS: atom_id res chain seq x y z
N MET A 1 -67.79 -14.97 38.30
CA MET A 1 -67.15 -13.81 37.65
C MET A 1 -65.72 -13.52 38.15
N LYS A 2 -65.43 -13.48 39.44
CA LYS A 2 -64.07 -13.20 39.98
C LYS A 2 -62.97 -14.21 39.57
N LYS A 3 -63.29 -15.49 39.44
CA LYS A 3 -62.30 -16.53 39.02
C LYS A 3 -62.01 -16.49 37.52
N PHE A 4 -62.93 -16.06 36.66
CA PHE A 4 -62.69 -15.89 35.22
C PHE A 4 -61.83 -14.66 34.92
N LEU A 5 -61.98 -13.60 35.70
CA LEU A 5 -61.17 -12.37 35.53
C LEU A 5 -59.71 -12.60 35.94
N SER A 6 -59.46 -13.46 36.91
CA SER A 6 -58.09 -13.82 37.38
C SER A 6 -57.32 -14.64 36.34
N ILE A 7 -57.99 -15.56 35.60
CA ILE A 7 -57.37 -16.36 34.54
C ILE A 7 -57.03 -15.54 33.31
N ILE A 8 -57.86 -14.58 32.94
CA ILE A 8 -57.59 -13.69 31.80
C ILE A 8 -56.42 -12.74 32.10
N LEU A 9 -56.29 -12.26 33.34
CA LEU A 9 -55.20 -11.38 33.75
C LEU A 9 -53.85 -12.14 33.78
N THR A 10 -53.83 -13.44 34.11
CA THR A 10 -52.61 -14.27 34.11
C THR A 10 -52.14 -14.61 32.69
N ILE A 11 -53.06 -14.79 31.73
CA ILE A 11 -52.73 -15.05 30.32
C ILE A 11 -52.18 -13.78 29.63
N VAL A 12 -52.68 -12.59 29.96
CA VAL A 12 -52.17 -11.33 29.44
C VAL A 12 -50.79 -10.99 29.98
N LEU A 13 -50.47 -11.31 31.25
CA LEU A 13 -49.14 -11.15 31.82
C LEU A 13 -48.09 -12.14 31.21
N ALA A 14 -48.54 -13.36 30.87
CA ALA A 14 -47.66 -14.36 30.23
C ALA A 14 -47.34 -14.03 28.78
N SER A 15 -48.20 -13.29 28.07
CA SER A 15 -47.98 -12.84 26.67
C SER A 15 -46.99 -11.69 26.56
N PHE A 16 -46.75 -10.94 27.64
CA PHE A 16 -45.76 -9.83 27.63
C PHE A 16 -44.33 -10.29 27.91
N MET A 17 -44.10 -11.53 28.39
CA MET A 17 -42.74 -12.07 28.61
C MET A 17 -42.11 -12.76 27.37
N LEU A 18 -42.80 -12.86 26.25
CA LEU A 18 -42.31 -13.47 25.02
C LEU A 18 -41.83 -12.48 23.97
N VAL A 19 -41.83 -11.16 24.26
CA VAL A 19 -41.04 -10.19 23.50
C VAL A 19 -39.66 -10.13 24.14
N GLY A 20 -39.01 -11.29 24.26
CA GLY A 20 -37.58 -11.39 24.45
C GLY A 20 -36.92 -10.76 23.24
N CYS A 21 -36.21 -9.67 23.42
CA CYS A 21 -35.31 -9.08 22.46
C CYS A 21 -34.50 -10.20 21.79
N ASN A 22 -34.88 -10.54 20.57
CA ASN A 22 -34.00 -11.26 19.68
C ASN A 22 -32.92 -10.22 19.23
N GLN A 23 -32.17 -9.73 20.20
CA GLN A 23 -30.91 -9.07 19.95
C GLN A 23 -30.00 -10.20 19.48
N THR A 24 -30.05 -10.52 18.18
CA THR A 24 -28.96 -11.22 17.56
C THR A 24 -27.75 -10.33 17.84
N ASP A 25 -26.94 -10.71 18.80
CA ASP A 25 -25.59 -10.17 18.93
C ASP A 25 -24.93 -10.33 17.57
N LYS A 26 -24.99 -9.30 16.73
CA LYS A 26 -24.25 -9.28 15.48
C LYS A 26 -22.78 -9.33 15.90
N LYS A 27 -22.16 -10.51 15.75
CA LYS A 27 -20.71 -10.66 15.93
C LYS A 27 -20.04 -9.51 15.21
N THR A 28 -19.27 -8.72 15.92
CA THR A 28 -18.48 -7.63 15.32
C THR A 28 -17.57 -8.22 14.25
N LYS A 29 -17.68 -7.75 13.02
CA LYS A 29 -16.79 -8.22 11.95
C LYS A 29 -15.36 -7.77 12.22
N LYS A 30 -14.41 -8.61 11.85
CA LYS A 30 -12.99 -8.39 12.11
C LYS A 30 -12.18 -8.54 10.84
N ILE A 31 -11.33 -7.55 10.55
CA ILE A 31 -10.44 -7.53 9.38
C ILE A 31 -9.01 -7.74 9.86
N GLY A 32 -8.30 -8.69 9.23
CA GLY A 32 -6.86 -8.81 9.35
C GLY A 32 -6.16 -7.86 8.38
N LEU A 33 -5.16 -7.12 8.84
CA LEU A 33 -4.26 -6.34 7.98
C LEU A 33 -2.83 -6.84 8.19
N ILE A 34 -2.27 -7.47 7.17
CA ILE A 34 -0.85 -7.85 7.14
C ILE A 34 -0.13 -6.89 6.20
N VAL A 35 0.82 -6.12 6.73
CA VAL A 35 1.62 -5.16 5.97
C VAL A 35 3.05 -5.65 5.81
N SER A 36 3.68 -5.30 4.69
CA SER A 36 5.08 -5.63 4.43
C SER A 36 6.01 -5.03 5.49
N THR A 37 5.77 -3.78 5.91
CA THR A 37 6.51 -3.13 7.01
C THR A 37 5.76 -1.91 7.55
N LEU A 38 5.99 -1.57 8.80
CA LEU A 38 5.57 -0.29 9.40
C LEU A 38 6.73 0.71 9.55
N ASN A 39 7.93 0.37 9.05
CA ASN A 39 9.07 1.32 9.03
C ASN A 39 8.96 2.35 7.91
N ASN A 40 8.08 2.15 6.92
CA ASN A 40 7.81 3.12 5.85
C ASN A 40 6.53 3.90 6.16
N PRO A 41 6.56 5.25 6.17
CA PRO A 41 5.39 6.10 6.44
C PRO A 41 4.18 5.79 5.56
N PHE A 42 4.39 5.39 4.30
CA PHE A 42 3.32 4.99 3.39
C PHE A 42 2.40 3.92 4.00
N PHE A 43 2.96 2.85 4.58
CA PHE A 43 2.16 1.78 5.17
C PHE A 43 1.55 2.16 6.52
N VAL A 44 2.15 3.12 7.24
CA VAL A 44 1.53 3.70 8.44
C VAL A 44 0.26 4.46 8.05
N ASP A 45 0.28 5.21 6.95
CA ASP A 45 -0.90 5.94 6.46
C ASP A 45 -1.95 5.01 5.85
N LEU A 46 -1.55 3.97 5.12
CA LEU A 46 -2.47 2.92 4.65
C LEU A 46 -3.20 2.26 5.84
N LYS A 47 -2.46 1.89 6.89
CA LYS A 47 -3.03 1.35 8.13
C LYS A 47 -4.03 2.33 8.75
N LYS A 48 -3.71 3.63 8.84
CA LYS A 48 -4.63 4.66 9.36
C LYS A 48 -5.94 4.69 8.56
N GLY A 49 -5.87 4.59 7.23
CA GLY A 49 -7.04 4.51 6.36
C GLY A 49 -7.90 3.28 6.66
N VAL A 50 -7.27 2.12 6.81
CA VAL A 50 -7.96 0.87 7.18
C VAL A 50 -8.64 0.99 8.54
N GLU A 51 -7.92 1.46 9.57
CA GLU A 51 -8.43 1.59 10.94
C GLU A 51 -9.59 2.61 11.02
N LYS A 52 -9.49 3.73 10.28
CA LYS A 52 -10.52 4.77 10.23
C LYS A 52 -11.82 4.22 9.66
N GLU A 53 -11.78 3.65 8.45
CA GLU A 53 -12.98 3.14 7.78
C GLU A 53 -13.58 1.94 8.52
N ALA A 54 -12.73 1.03 9.05
CA ALA A 54 -13.19 -0.08 9.86
C ALA A 54 -13.96 0.39 11.10
N LYS A 55 -13.45 1.42 11.79
CA LYS A 55 -14.13 2.03 12.94
C LYS A 55 -15.48 2.64 12.56
N GLU A 56 -15.59 3.32 11.41
CA GLU A 56 -16.84 3.90 10.93
C GLU A 56 -17.90 2.83 10.64
N LEU A 57 -17.46 1.64 10.19
CA LEU A 57 -18.33 0.49 9.93
C LEU A 57 -18.58 -0.39 11.17
N GLY A 58 -17.94 -0.09 12.31
CA GLY A 58 -18.04 -0.89 13.52
C GLY A 58 -17.27 -2.21 13.47
N TYR A 59 -16.18 -2.27 12.69
CA TYR A 59 -15.32 -3.43 12.54
C TYR A 59 -14.07 -3.32 13.44
N GLU A 60 -13.57 -4.47 13.88
CA GLU A 60 -12.25 -4.58 14.52
C GLU A 60 -11.15 -4.81 13.47
N VAL A 61 -9.94 -4.33 13.75
CA VAL A 61 -8.77 -4.55 12.89
C VAL A 61 -7.66 -5.21 13.70
N VAL A 62 -7.11 -6.31 13.16
CA VAL A 62 -5.89 -6.96 13.68
C VAL A 62 -4.76 -6.64 12.71
N VAL A 63 -3.75 -5.90 13.17
CA VAL A 63 -2.61 -5.49 12.34
C VAL A 63 -1.38 -6.33 12.67
N LEU A 64 -0.73 -6.88 11.65
CA LEU A 64 0.53 -7.62 11.74
C LEU A 64 1.56 -7.03 10.78
N ASP A 65 2.78 -6.81 11.29
CA ASP A 65 3.91 -6.25 10.56
C ASP A 65 4.88 -7.37 10.17
N SER A 66 5.13 -7.53 8.87
CA SER A 66 6.05 -8.55 8.34
C SER A 66 7.51 -8.10 8.32
N GLN A 67 7.81 -6.83 8.60
CA GLN A 67 9.18 -6.29 8.72
C GLN A 67 10.05 -6.53 7.47
N ASN A 68 9.42 -6.52 6.29
CA ASN A 68 10.03 -6.87 5.00
C ASN A 68 10.65 -8.29 4.96
N ASP A 69 10.17 -9.21 5.81
CA ASP A 69 10.58 -10.61 5.84
C ASP A 69 9.45 -11.51 5.31
N PRO A 70 9.65 -12.17 4.13
CA PRO A 70 8.65 -13.08 3.58
C PRO A 70 8.28 -14.26 4.50
N ALA A 71 9.26 -14.77 5.28
CA ALA A 71 8.98 -15.86 6.21
C ALA A 71 8.10 -15.38 7.37
N LYS A 72 8.30 -14.15 7.83
CA LYS A 72 7.43 -13.53 8.83
C LYS A 72 6.04 -13.23 8.27
N GLU A 73 5.92 -12.87 6.98
CA GLU A 73 4.60 -12.71 6.34
C GLU A 73 3.81 -14.01 6.37
N VAL A 74 4.45 -15.14 6.04
CA VAL A 74 3.84 -16.48 6.13
C VAL A 74 3.40 -16.78 7.56
N SER A 75 4.27 -16.57 8.55
CA SER A 75 3.93 -16.78 9.97
C SER A 75 2.80 -15.86 10.43
N ASN A 76 2.79 -14.60 9.99
CA ASN A 76 1.68 -13.67 10.27
C ASN A 76 0.36 -14.15 9.66
N MET A 77 0.39 -14.77 8.47
CA MET A 77 -0.81 -15.34 7.86
C MET A 77 -1.30 -16.56 8.64
N GLU A 78 -0.41 -17.45 9.09
CA GLU A 78 -0.78 -18.57 9.98
C GLU A 78 -1.42 -18.04 11.28
N ASP A 79 -0.81 -17.03 11.90
CA ASP A 79 -1.32 -16.41 13.13
C ASP A 79 -2.70 -15.76 12.93
N ILE A 80 -2.95 -15.13 11.77
CA ILE A 80 -4.22 -14.44 11.52
C ILE A 80 -5.36 -15.42 11.29
N THR A 81 -5.10 -16.62 10.73
CA THR A 81 -6.13 -17.63 10.48
C THR A 81 -6.78 -18.16 11.76
N VAL A 82 -6.10 -18.05 12.91
CA VAL A 82 -6.62 -18.48 14.22
C VAL A 82 -7.19 -17.32 15.05
N LYS A 83 -7.23 -16.08 14.51
CA LYS A 83 -7.72 -14.90 15.24
C LYS A 83 -9.19 -14.56 14.96
N ASP A 84 -9.92 -15.46 14.30
CA ASP A 84 -11.35 -15.30 14.04
C ASP A 84 -11.66 -14.01 13.25
N VAL A 85 -10.83 -13.72 12.23
CA VAL A 85 -11.04 -12.63 11.28
C VAL A 85 -11.94 -13.08 10.13
N ASP A 86 -12.73 -12.17 9.58
CA ASP A 86 -13.68 -12.46 8.49
C ASP A 86 -13.06 -12.28 7.10
N LEU A 87 -11.96 -11.52 7.00
CA LEU A 87 -11.24 -11.24 5.76
C LEU A 87 -9.85 -10.71 6.07
N VAL A 88 -8.87 -10.99 5.19
CA VAL A 88 -7.50 -10.44 5.28
C VAL A 88 -7.24 -9.46 4.15
N LEU A 89 -6.72 -8.28 4.51
CA LEU A 89 -6.04 -7.34 3.63
C LEU A 89 -4.54 -7.64 3.72
N LEU A 90 -3.94 -8.09 2.62
CA LEU A 90 -2.52 -8.44 2.54
C LEU A 90 -1.78 -7.41 1.68
N ASN A 91 -0.73 -6.81 2.21
CA ASN A 91 0.27 -6.08 1.44
C ASN A 91 1.53 -6.95 1.33
N PRO A 92 1.76 -7.63 0.20
CA PRO A 92 2.87 -8.57 0.04
C PRO A 92 4.26 -7.93 0.20
N VAL A 93 5.18 -8.64 0.86
CA VAL A 93 6.61 -8.31 0.87
C VAL A 93 7.20 -8.56 -0.52
N ASP A 94 6.95 -9.75 -1.05
CA ASP A 94 7.40 -10.26 -2.35
C ASP A 94 6.22 -10.99 -3.03
N SER A 95 6.04 -10.77 -4.33
CA SER A 95 4.85 -11.28 -5.05
C SER A 95 4.84 -12.80 -5.20
N ASP A 96 6.00 -13.44 -5.31
CA ASP A 96 6.11 -14.90 -5.47
C ASP A 96 6.00 -15.61 -4.12
N SER A 97 6.70 -15.12 -3.10
CA SER A 97 6.61 -15.70 -1.76
C SER A 97 5.22 -15.52 -1.11
N ALA A 98 4.52 -14.42 -1.41
CA ALA A 98 3.16 -14.18 -0.93
C ALA A 98 2.15 -15.23 -1.39
N VAL A 99 2.46 -16.01 -2.44
CA VAL A 99 1.61 -17.14 -2.86
C VAL A 99 1.38 -18.11 -1.70
N ALA A 100 2.42 -18.39 -0.90
CA ALA A 100 2.29 -19.27 0.26
C ALA A 100 1.32 -18.69 1.30
N SER A 101 1.44 -17.40 1.61
CA SER A 101 0.53 -16.69 2.54
C SER A 101 -0.92 -16.76 2.04
N VAL A 102 -1.16 -16.46 0.75
CA VAL A 102 -2.51 -16.51 0.16
C VAL A 102 -3.07 -17.94 0.20
N MET A 103 -2.25 -18.96 -0.09
CA MET A 103 -2.69 -20.37 -0.05
C MET A 103 -3.04 -20.82 1.37
N ILE A 104 -2.32 -20.39 2.39
CA ILE A 104 -2.66 -20.66 3.80
C ILE A 104 -4.06 -20.11 4.12
N ALA A 105 -4.33 -18.86 3.79
CA ALA A 105 -5.65 -18.26 3.99
C ALA A 105 -6.74 -18.99 3.19
N ASN A 106 -6.48 -19.31 1.92
CA ASN A 106 -7.45 -20.01 1.07
C ASN A 106 -7.78 -21.41 1.60
N ASN A 107 -6.80 -22.14 2.14
CA ASN A 107 -7.00 -23.46 2.73
C ASN A 107 -7.80 -23.40 4.05
N ALA A 108 -7.81 -22.24 4.69
CA ALA A 108 -8.61 -21.95 5.89
C ALA A 108 -9.99 -21.34 5.55
N ASP A 109 -10.38 -21.32 4.27
CA ASP A 109 -11.59 -20.64 3.77
C ASP A 109 -11.65 -19.15 4.13
N LEU A 110 -10.51 -18.51 4.40
CA LEU A 110 -10.39 -17.12 4.77
C LEU A 110 -10.20 -16.26 3.51
N PRO A 111 -11.13 -15.33 3.21
CA PRO A 111 -11.03 -14.46 2.05
C PRO A 111 -9.83 -13.52 2.12
N VAL A 112 -9.13 -13.32 0.98
CA VAL A 112 -7.97 -12.43 0.87
C VAL A 112 -8.21 -11.37 -0.19
N MET A 113 -7.92 -10.13 0.13
CA MET A 113 -7.72 -9.02 -0.81
C MET A 113 -6.28 -8.52 -0.69
N THR A 114 -5.69 -8.08 -1.80
CA THR A 114 -4.35 -7.48 -1.74
C THR A 114 -4.44 -5.96 -1.84
N VAL A 115 -3.55 -5.27 -1.13
CA VAL A 115 -3.43 -3.80 -1.13
C VAL A 115 -2.04 -3.39 -1.55
N ASP A 116 -1.95 -2.38 -2.43
CA ASP A 116 -0.69 -1.78 -2.93
C ASP A 116 0.19 -2.72 -3.76
N ARG A 117 0.42 -3.95 -3.32
CA ARG A 117 1.23 -4.96 -4.02
C ARG A 117 0.43 -6.23 -4.28
N VAL A 118 0.76 -6.97 -5.36
CA VAL A 118 0.06 -8.20 -5.75
C VAL A 118 0.79 -9.45 -5.28
N SER A 119 0.03 -10.53 -5.08
CA SER A 119 0.53 -11.91 -5.07
C SER A 119 0.45 -12.50 -6.46
N ASN A 120 1.48 -13.24 -6.91
CA ASN A 120 1.52 -13.90 -8.22
C ASN A 120 0.71 -15.20 -8.28
N GLY A 121 -0.01 -15.55 -7.21
CA GLY A 121 -0.85 -16.75 -7.18
C GLY A 121 -1.73 -16.84 -5.94
N GLY A 122 -2.47 -17.96 -5.86
CA GLY A 122 -3.55 -18.13 -4.90
C GLY A 122 -4.83 -17.40 -5.35
N LYS A 123 -5.91 -17.58 -4.58
CA LYS A 123 -7.19 -16.92 -4.87
C LYS A 123 -7.26 -15.60 -4.10
N VAL A 124 -7.13 -14.49 -4.82
CA VAL A 124 -7.32 -13.12 -4.33
C VAL A 124 -8.66 -12.60 -4.86
N LEU A 125 -9.46 -11.97 -4.01
CA LEU A 125 -10.81 -11.50 -4.35
C LEU A 125 -10.80 -10.17 -5.10
N SER A 126 -9.87 -9.29 -4.72
CA SER A 126 -9.73 -7.94 -5.30
C SER A 126 -8.33 -7.41 -4.97
N HIS A 127 -7.80 -6.58 -5.85
CA HIS A 127 -6.57 -5.82 -5.64
C HIS A 127 -6.88 -4.32 -5.61
N ILE A 128 -6.47 -3.63 -4.57
CA ILE A 128 -6.70 -2.18 -4.39
C ILE A 128 -5.35 -1.47 -4.36
N ALA A 129 -5.03 -0.71 -5.40
CA ALA A 129 -3.72 -0.07 -5.54
C ALA A 129 -3.74 1.09 -6.53
N SER A 130 -2.66 1.87 -6.55
CA SER A 130 -2.38 2.81 -7.63
C SER A 130 -1.89 2.07 -8.88
N ASP A 131 -2.09 2.66 -10.06
CA ASP A 131 -1.47 2.18 -11.31
C ASP A 131 0.02 2.54 -11.33
N ASN A 132 0.85 1.60 -10.86
CA ASN A 132 2.30 1.79 -10.75
C ASN A 132 2.99 1.99 -12.10
N ILE A 133 2.46 1.39 -13.20
CA ILE A 133 2.99 1.62 -14.56
C ILE A 133 2.73 3.06 -14.98
N ALA A 134 1.49 3.53 -14.82
CA ALA A 134 1.14 4.91 -15.11
C ALA A 134 1.96 5.91 -14.26
N GLY A 135 2.24 5.56 -13.00
CA GLY A 135 3.06 6.39 -12.11
C GLY A 135 4.53 6.48 -12.54
N GLY A 136 5.12 5.37 -12.98
CA GLY A 136 6.47 5.36 -13.56
C GLY A 136 6.55 6.20 -14.84
N ASP A 137 5.57 6.08 -15.74
CA ASP A 137 5.45 6.89 -16.95
C ASP A 137 5.28 8.38 -16.63
N MET A 138 4.54 8.72 -15.57
CA MET A 138 4.38 10.11 -15.10
C MET A 138 5.72 10.71 -14.65
N ALA A 139 6.54 9.96 -13.92
CA ALA A 139 7.90 10.37 -13.52
C ALA A 139 8.81 10.56 -14.76
N ALA A 140 8.75 9.65 -15.73
CA ALA A 140 9.50 9.73 -16.98
C ALA A 140 9.15 10.97 -17.78
N LYS A 141 7.87 11.24 -18.00
CA LYS A 141 7.38 12.43 -18.72
C LYS A 141 7.81 13.74 -18.05
N PHE A 142 7.75 13.79 -16.72
CA PHE A 142 8.24 14.94 -15.97
C PHE A 142 9.73 15.19 -16.22
N LEU A 143 10.57 14.15 -16.15
CA LEU A 143 12.02 14.29 -16.39
C LEU A 143 12.35 14.64 -17.84
N ILE A 144 11.62 14.10 -18.82
CA ILE A 144 11.76 14.48 -20.23
C ILE A 144 11.52 15.99 -20.42
N ASP A 145 10.42 16.49 -19.84
CA ASP A 145 10.07 17.92 -19.92
C ASP A 145 11.15 18.79 -19.26
N LYS A 146 11.56 18.46 -18.04
CA LYS A 146 12.51 19.26 -17.25
C LYS A 146 13.93 19.25 -17.81
N LEU A 147 14.38 18.15 -18.42
CA LEU A 147 15.73 18.00 -18.97
C LEU A 147 15.83 18.37 -20.48
N GLY A 148 14.74 18.80 -21.09
CA GLY A 148 14.73 19.09 -22.51
C GLY A 148 15.01 17.87 -23.37
N ASN A 149 14.47 16.72 -22.99
CA ASN A 149 14.56 15.46 -23.74
C ASN A 149 15.97 14.83 -23.83
N LYS A 150 16.93 15.20 -22.97
CA LYS A 150 18.29 14.65 -22.96
C LYS A 150 18.88 14.66 -21.55
N GLY A 151 19.50 13.56 -21.12
CA GLY A 151 20.20 13.50 -19.84
C GLY A 151 20.52 12.09 -19.38
N ASN A 152 21.36 12.01 -18.37
CA ASN A 152 21.78 10.79 -17.70
C ASN A 152 20.98 10.61 -16.41
N ILE A 153 20.29 9.49 -16.30
CA ILE A 153 19.38 9.18 -15.20
C ILE A 153 19.98 8.06 -14.34
N VAL A 154 19.87 8.20 -13.04
CA VAL A 154 20.03 7.11 -12.07
C VAL A 154 18.63 6.60 -11.69
N GLU A 155 18.41 5.30 -11.70
CA GLU A 155 17.22 4.67 -11.17
C GLU A 155 17.55 3.94 -9.87
N LEU A 156 16.90 4.32 -8.76
CA LEU A 156 16.94 3.59 -7.50
C LEU A 156 15.70 2.72 -7.39
N GLU A 157 15.91 1.40 -7.43
CA GLU A 157 14.85 0.41 -7.39
C GLU A 157 14.46 0.05 -5.96
N GLY A 158 13.21 -0.35 -5.79
CA GLY A 158 12.72 -0.91 -4.54
C GLY A 158 13.18 -2.34 -4.28
N ILE A 159 12.44 -3.04 -3.41
CA ILE A 159 12.69 -4.45 -3.08
C ILE A 159 12.50 -5.31 -4.33
N ALA A 160 13.50 -6.12 -4.65
CA ALA A 160 13.40 -7.11 -5.71
C ALA A 160 12.24 -8.08 -5.40
N GLY A 161 11.43 -8.45 -6.41
CA GLY A 161 10.26 -9.30 -6.22
C GLY A 161 8.96 -8.55 -5.87
N SER A 162 9.03 -7.29 -5.41
CA SER A 162 7.84 -6.45 -5.24
C SER A 162 7.23 -6.05 -6.60
N SER A 163 5.89 -6.16 -6.74
CA SER A 163 5.19 -5.69 -7.95
C SER A 163 5.36 -4.19 -8.15
N ALA A 164 5.35 -3.39 -7.07
CA ALA A 164 5.57 -1.95 -7.16
C ALA A 164 6.93 -1.62 -7.80
N THR A 165 8.00 -2.35 -7.44
CA THR A 165 9.33 -2.19 -8.05
C THR A 165 9.29 -2.47 -9.55
N ARG A 166 8.71 -3.61 -9.96
CA ARG A 166 8.63 -4.00 -11.38
C ARG A 166 7.83 -3.02 -12.21
N ASP A 167 6.66 -2.63 -11.71
CA ASP A 167 5.70 -1.84 -12.47
C ASP A 167 6.11 -0.37 -12.58
N ARG A 168 6.66 0.23 -11.49
CA ARG A 168 7.23 1.59 -11.53
C ARG A 168 8.42 1.65 -12.46
N GLY A 169 9.35 0.69 -12.37
CA GLY A 169 10.50 0.58 -13.27
C GLY A 169 10.07 0.40 -14.72
N LYS A 170 9.14 -0.54 -14.99
CA LYS A 170 8.60 -0.74 -16.33
C LYS A 170 7.95 0.52 -16.90
N GLY A 171 7.12 1.20 -16.13
CA GLY A 171 6.47 2.45 -16.54
C GLY A 171 7.47 3.54 -16.85
N PHE A 172 8.50 3.69 -16.02
CA PHE A 172 9.57 4.66 -16.24
C PHE A 172 10.41 4.36 -17.48
N GLU A 173 10.87 3.11 -17.63
CA GLU A 173 11.64 2.67 -18.79
C GLU A 173 10.84 2.80 -20.11
N ASP A 174 9.57 2.42 -20.10
CA ASP A 174 8.69 2.58 -21.26
C ASP A 174 8.43 4.06 -21.56
N GLY A 175 8.24 4.89 -20.54
CA GLY A 175 7.99 6.32 -20.65
C GLY A 175 9.15 7.11 -21.23
N ILE A 176 10.40 6.72 -20.99
CA ILE A 176 11.59 7.38 -21.58
C ILE A 176 11.91 6.88 -22.99
N LYS A 177 11.26 5.81 -23.51
CA LYS A 177 11.50 5.33 -24.88
C LYS A 177 11.19 6.43 -25.90
N GLY A 178 12.07 6.56 -26.87
CA GLY A 178 11.96 7.61 -27.88
C GLY A 178 12.52 8.98 -27.46
N SER A 179 12.95 9.13 -26.20
CA SER A 179 13.73 10.26 -25.71
C SER A 179 15.24 10.03 -25.88
N ASN A 180 16.04 11.05 -25.55
CA ASN A 180 17.49 10.92 -25.42
C ASN A 180 17.94 10.82 -23.95
N LEU A 181 17.06 10.47 -23.03
CA LEU A 181 17.39 10.12 -21.66
C LEU A 181 18.04 8.74 -21.62
N LYS A 182 19.04 8.58 -20.77
CA LYS A 182 19.77 7.31 -20.61
C LYS A 182 19.85 6.93 -19.15
N ILE A 183 19.39 5.74 -18.80
CA ILE A 183 19.64 5.17 -17.48
C ILE A 183 21.11 4.72 -17.47
N ILE A 184 21.95 5.41 -16.71
CA ILE A 184 23.39 5.13 -16.60
C ILE A 184 23.75 4.27 -15.37
N ALA A 185 22.85 4.18 -14.42
CA ALA A 185 22.92 3.28 -13.27
C ALA A 185 21.52 2.91 -12.82
N LYS A 186 21.35 1.64 -12.43
CA LYS A 186 20.13 1.08 -11.92
C LYS A 186 20.49 0.13 -10.77
N GLN A 187 20.07 0.47 -9.54
CA GLN A 187 20.43 -0.30 -8.35
C GLN A 187 19.28 -0.33 -7.34
N SER A 188 19.09 -1.48 -6.68
CA SER A 188 18.14 -1.58 -5.58
C SER A 188 18.67 -0.85 -4.34
N ALA A 189 17.77 -0.11 -3.69
CA ALA A 189 17.93 0.45 -2.36
C ALA A 189 16.74 0.08 -1.45
N ASP A 190 16.01 -0.98 -1.82
CA ASP A 190 15.02 -1.72 -1.02
C ASP A 190 13.93 -0.86 -0.36
N PHE A 191 13.54 0.25 -0.99
CA PHE A 191 12.59 1.22 -0.44
C PHE A 191 13.04 1.86 0.90
N ASP A 192 14.33 1.87 1.19
CA ASP A 192 14.92 2.31 2.45
C ASP A 192 15.74 3.60 2.28
N ARG A 193 15.56 4.57 3.20
CA ARG A 193 16.23 5.89 3.14
C ARG A 193 17.74 5.77 3.30
N THR A 194 18.20 4.95 4.23
CA THR A 194 19.64 4.78 4.52
C THR A 194 20.34 4.07 3.36
N LYS A 195 19.68 3.05 2.78
CA LYS A 195 20.18 2.39 1.57
C LYS A 195 20.17 3.33 0.38
N GLY A 196 19.11 4.14 0.21
CA GLY A 196 19.05 5.18 -0.82
C GLY A 196 20.22 6.15 -0.75
N LEU A 197 20.57 6.61 0.44
CA LEU A 197 21.78 7.42 0.70
C LEU A 197 23.05 6.67 0.25
N SER A 198 23.30 5.49 0.82
CA SER A 198 24.57 4.76 0.61
C SER A 198 24.75 4.30 -0.85
N VAL A 199 23.66 3.86 -1.50
CA VAL A 199 23.68 3.47 -2.92
C VAL A 199 23.96 4.69 -3.79
N MET A 200 23.35 5.82 -3.51
CA MET A 200 23.57 7.04 -4.28
C MET A 200 24.99 7.58 -4.11
N GLU A 201 25.56 7.55 -2.90
CA GLU A 201 26.98 7.90 -2.65
C GLU A 201 27.93 7.07 -3.52
N ASN A 202 27.72 5.75 -3.61
CA ASN A 202 28.51 4.85 -4.44
C ASN A 202 28.34 5.16 -5.95
N ILE A 203 27.12 5.49 -6.36
CA ILE A 203 26.86 5.87 -7.77
C ILE A 203 27.57 7.18 -8.10
N ILE A 204 27.52 8.19 -7.25
CA ILE A 204 28.21 9.48 -7.42
C ILE A 204 29.72 9.27 -7.62
N GLN A 205 30.33 8.40 -6.81
CA GLN A 205 31.77 8.10 -6.93
C GLN A 205 32.14 7.43 -8.27
N SER A 206 31.22 6.66 -8.85
CA SER A 206 31.48 5.89 -10.08
C SER A 206 30.98 6.58 -11.36
N LYS A 207 30.06 7.53 -11.27
CA LYS A 207 29.39 8.21 -12.39
C LYS A 207 29.40 9.72 -12.15
N GLY A 208 30.18 10.45 -12.95
CA GLY A 208 30.37 11.89 -12.76
C GLY A 208 29.29 12.79 -13.37
N ASP A 209 28.56 12.32 -14.37
CA ASP A 209 27.60 13.13 -15.14
C ASP A 209 26.17 12.59 -14.91
N ILE A 210 25.54 13.01 -13.82
CA ILE A 210 24.19 12.66 -13.45
C ILE A 210 23.31 13.90 -13.59
N ASN A 211 22.19 13.80 -14.32
CA ASN A 211 21.26 14.91 -14.53
C ASN A 211 19.98 14.73 -13.70
N ALA A 212 19.55 13.50 -13.45
CA ALA A 212 18.44 13.22 -12.57
C ALA A 212 18.52 11.85 -11.88
N VAL A 213 17.73 11.71 -10.83
CA VAL A 213 17.46 10.46 -10.13
C VAL A 213 15.96 10.22 -10.15
N PHE A 214 15.55 9.05 -10.62
CA PHE A 214 14.22 8.50 -10.33
C PHE A 214 14.38 7.46 -9.23
N ALA A 215 13.83 7.72 -8.07
CA ALA A 215 13.74 6.76 -6.99
C ALA A 215 12.31 6.23 -6.93
N GLN A 216 12.16 4.92 -6.92
CA GLN A 216 10.85 4.27 -6.96
C GLN A 216 10.04 4.42 -5.66
N ASN A 217 10.58 5.13 -4.64
CA ASN A 217 9.82 5.68 -3.53
C ASN A 217 10.52 6.90 -2.91
N ASP A 218 9.80 7.61 -2.05
CA ASP A 218 10.27 8.83 -1.40
C ASP A 218 11.38 8.59 -0.38
N GLU A 219 11.36 7.48 0.33
CA GLU A 219 12.41 7.17 1.30
C GLU A 219 13.78 7.09 0.59
N MET A 220 13.85 6.38 -0.53
CA MET A 220 15.08 6.34 -1.33
C MET A 220 15.41 7.71 -1.96
N ALA A 221 14.39 8.46 -2.42
CA ALA A 221 14.57 9.80 -2.99
C ALA A 221 15.17 10.78 -1.98
N LEU A 222 14.68 10.77 -0.74
CA LEU A 222 15.21 11.57 0.37
C LEU A 222 16.65 11.19 0.71
N GLY A 223 16.96 9.90 0.72
CA GLY A 223 18.34 9.41 0.90
C GLY A 223 19.25 9.88 -0.23
N ALA A 224 18.82 9.73 -1.48
CA ALA A 224 19.56 10.18 -2.67
C ALA A 224 19.76 11.70 -2.67
N SER A 225 18.73 12.48 -2.31
CA SER A 225 18.83 13.94 -2.19
C SER A 225 19.90 14.36 -1.18
N LYS A 226 20.00 13.65 -0.07
CA LYS A 226 21.03 13.90 0.94
C LYS A 226 22.44 13.59 0.40
N ALA A 227 22.64 12.47 -0.31
CA ALA A 227 23.92 12.14 -0.94
C ALA A 227 24.36 13.20 -1.97
N LEU A 228 23.41 13.69 -2.77
CA LEU A 228 23.66 14.74 -3.76
C LEU A 228 24.02 16.08 -3.11
N GLU A 229 23.31 16.45 -2.03
CA GLU A 229 23.61 17.65 -1.23
C GLU A 229 25.04 17.61 -0.69
N ASP A 230 25.43 16.49 -0.05
CA ASP A 230 26.75 16.29 0.53
C ASP A 230 27.88 16.31 -0.54
N ALA A 231 27.55 15.89 -1.77
CA ALA A 231 28.45 15.96 -2.91
C ALA A 231 28.42 17.34 -3.66
N ASN A 232 27.64 18.31 -3.18
CA ASN A 232 27.41 19.60 -3.82
C ASN A 232 26.82 19.50 -5.25
N MET A 233 26.03 18.46 -5.53
CA MET A 233 25.37 18.21 -6.82
C MET A 233 23.92 18.72 -6.82
N ASN A 234 23.69 19.93 -6.37
CA ASN A 234 22.35 20.52 -6.14
C ASN A 234 21.54 20.79 -7.41
N ASN A 235 22.13 20.61 -8.59
CA ASN A 235 21.48 20.76 -9.88
C ASN A 235 20.86 19.46 -10.42
N VAL A 236 21.07 18.34 -9.76
CA VAL A 236 20.49 17.05 -10.13
C VAL A 236 19.03 16.99 -9.69
N LEU A 237 18.13 16.70 -10.63
CA LEU A 237 16.70 16.58 -10.34
C LEU A 237 16.42 15.26 -9.63
N VAL A 238 15.71 15.28 -8.51
CA VAL A 238 15.29 14.07 -7.82
C VAL A 238 13.78 13.94 -7.89
N VAL A 239 13.30 12.80 -8.40
CA VAL A 239 11.88 12.44 -8.44
C VAL A 239 11.64 11.22 -7.57
N GLY A 240 10.71 11.33 -6.64
CA GLY A 240 10.26 10.27 -5.76
C GLY A 240 8.90 9.69 -6.16
N PHE A 241 8.37 8.88 -5.27
CA PHE A 241 7.05 8.24 -5.40
C PHE A 241 6.48 8.04 -3.99
N ASP A 242 5.21 8.31 -3.76
CA ASP A 242 4.37 8.18 -2.57
C ASP A 242 3.78 9.51 -2.09
N ALA A 243 4.50 10.64 -2.22
CA ALA A 243 4.20 11.96 -1.65
C ALA A 243 4.05 11.92 -0.12
N THR A 244 5.03 11.30 0.55
CA THR A 244 5.16 11.37 2.01
C THR A 244 5.38 12.82 2.45
N ASP A 245 5.02 13.15 3.70
CA ASP A 245 5.13 14.53 4.22
C ASP A 245 6.55 15.10 4.06
N ASP A 246 7.59 14.31 4.37
CA ASP A 246 8.99 14.71 4.23
C ASP A 246 9.35 15.00 2.76
N ALA A 247 8.84 14.19 1.82
CA ALA A 247 9.11 14.38 0.39
C ALA A 247 8.36 15.59 -0.16
N VAL A 248 7.11 15.79 0.21
CA VAL A 248 6.33 16.99 -0.14
C VAL A 248 7.02 18.26 0.37
N ASP A 249 7.54 18.24 1.57
CA ASP A 249 8.30 19.34 2.12
C ASP A 249 9.64 19.56 1.41
N SER A 250 10.30 18.48 0.96
CA SER A 250 11.52 18.55 0.15
C SER A 250 11.24 19.12 -1.24
N VAL A 251 10.10 18.79 -1.85
CA VAL A 251 9.64 19.40 -3.11
C VAL A 251 9.39 20.90 -2.93
N LYS A 252 8.68 21.30 -1.87
CA LYS A 252 8.45 22.72 -1.55
C LYS A 252 9.75 23.50 -1.34
N LYS A 253 10.74 22.91 -0.67
CA LYS A 253 12.08 23.49 -0.46
C LYS A 253 12.92 23.49 -1.73
N GLY A 254 12.64 22.63 -2.70
CA GLY A 254 13.36 22.47 -3.97
C GLY A 254 14.57 21.53 -3.88
N THR A 255 14.69 20.72 -2.83
CA THR A 255 15.68 19.64 -2.72
C THR A 255 15.26 18.38 -3.47
N MET A 256 13.96 18.20 -3.69
CA MET A 256 13.39 17.28 -4.68
C MET A 256 12.64 18.07 -5.76
N ALA A 257 12.64 17.56 -6.97
CA ALA A 257 11.97 18.19 -8.11
C ALA A 257 10.48 17.85 -8.17
N ALA A 258 10.12 16.61 -7.80
CA ALA A 258 8.76 16.09 -7.79
C ALA A 258 8.65 14.81 -6.98
N THR A 259 7.42 14.44 -6.65
CA THR A 259 7.05 13.08 -6.23
C THR A 259 5.71 12.69 -6.83
N VAL A 260 5.56 11.43 -7.23
CA VAL A 260 4.29 10.88 -7.72
C VAL A 260 3.46 10.47 -6.52
N ALA A 261 2.41 11.20 -6.23
CA ALA A 261 1.56 10.96 -5.08
C ALA A 261 0.69 9.73 -5.27
N GLN A 262 0.81 8.79 -4.35
CA GLN A 262 -0.19 7.80 -4.04
C GLN A 262 -1.12 8.36 -2.95
N GLN A 263 -2.24 7.69 -2.71
CA GLN A 263 -3.18 8.08 -1.66
C GLN A 263 -3.35 6.93 -0.67
N PRO A 264 -2.34 6.62 0.19
CA PRO A 264 -2.33 5.42 1.03
C PRO A 264 -3.53 5.36 1.99
N ILE A 265 -3.95 6.48 2.57
CA ILE A 265 -5.17 6.54 3.39
C ILE A 265 -6.39 6.10 2.57
N LEU A 266 -6.55 6.63 1.35
CA LEU A 266 -7.67 6.29 0.47
C LEU A 266 -7.61 4.83 0.00
N ILE A 267 -6.41 4.27 -0.24
CA ILE A 267 -6.22 2.84 -0.52
C ILE A 267 -6.77 2.02 0.65
N GLY A 268 -6.39 2.35 1.89
CA GLY A 268 -6.85 1.68 3.10
C GLY A 268 -8.37 1.77 3.29
N GLU A 269 -8.94 2.98 3.19
CA GLU A 269 -10.39 3.20 3.29
C GLU A 269 -11.14 2.42 2.20
N THR A 270 -10.66 2.48 0.95
CA THR A 270 -11.27 1.77 -0.17
C THR A 270 -11.24 0.26 0.03
N ALA A 271 -10.12 -0.28 0.50
CA ALA A 271 -9.99 -1.70 0.77
C ALA A 271 -11.03 -2.19 1.80
N VAL A 272 -11.26 -1.43 2.87
CA VAL A 272 -12.28 -1.77 3.86
C VAL A 272 -13.70 -1.63 3.30
N LYS A 273 -13.99 -0.61 2.48
CA LYS A 273 -15.28 -0.47 1.79
C LYS A 273 -15.56 -1.65 0.86
N VAL A 274 -14.55 -2.10 0.12
CA VAL A 274 -14.65 -3.27 -0.76
C VAL A 274 -14.83 -4.55 0.04
N ALA A 275 -14.07 -4.71 1.13
CA ALA A 275 -14.23 -5.82 2.07
C ALA A 275 -15.65 -5.86 2.65
N ASN A 276 -16.21 -4.69 3.05
CA ASN A 276 -17.58 -4.60 3.55
C ASN A 276 -18.61 -5.04 2.50
N LYS A 277 -18.47 -4.62 1.23
CA LYS A 277 -19.36 -5.09 0.14
C LYS A 277 -19.33 -6.61 0.04
N TYR A 278 -18.14 -7.19 -0.05
CA TYR A 278 -17.97 -8.65 -0.15
C TYR A 278 -18.58 -9.39 1.06
N LEU A 279 -18.30 -8.92 2.28
CA LEU A 279 -18.82 -9.52 3.52
C LEU A 279 -20.34 -9.38 3.69
N ASN A 280 -21.00 -8.52 2.89
CA ASN A 280 -22.44 -8.40 2.79
C ASN A 280 -23.03 -9.16 1.59
N GLY A 281 -22.21 -9.97 0.89
CA GLY A 281 -22.66 -10.81 -0.23
C GLY A 281 -22.70 -10.11 -1.58
N GLU A 282 -22.14 -8.89 -1.69
CA GLU A 282 -22.05 -8.18 -2.96
C GLU A 282 -20.85 -8.66 -3.78
N LYS A 283 -20.97 -8.57 -5.10
CA LYS A 283 -19.84 -8.82 -6.01
C LYS A 283 -18.88 -7.63 -5.97
N VAL A 284 -17.58 -7.92 -6.01
CA VAL A 284 -16.50 -6.92 -6.08
C VAL A 284 -15.68 -7.10 -7.36
N ASP A 285 -15.09 -6.02 -7.84
CA ASP A 285 -14.22 -6.06 -9.02
C ASP A 285 -12.84 -6.61 -8.65
N ASP A 286 -12.18 -7.26 -9.62
CA ASP A 286 -10.86 -7.88 -9.43
C ASP A 286 -9.76 -6.84 -9.15
N PHE A 287 -9.89 -5.63 -9.71
CA PHE A 287 -8.96 -4.52 -9.50
C PHE A 287 -9.71 -3.20 -9.28
N ILE A 288 -9.29 -2.46 -8.26
CA ILE A 288 -9.82 -1.14 -7.92
C ILE A 288 -8.67 -0.12 -7.90
N PRO A 289 -8.55 0.69 -8.96
CA PRO A 289 -7.48 1.68 -9.04
C PRO A 289 -7.74 2.87 -8.10
N VAL A 290 -6.67 3.36 -7.48
CA VAL A 290 -6.66 4.63 -6.75
C VAL A 290 -5.78 5.62 -7.51
N GLU A 291 -6.33 6.82 -7.75
CA GLU A 291 -5.70 7.82 -8.62
C GLU A 291 -4.33 8.29 -8.12
N LEU A 292 -3.46 8.57 -9.09
CA LEU A 292 -2.14 9.16 -8.88
C LEU A 292 -2.16 10.66 -9.20
N GLN A 293 -1.29 11.42 -8.57
CA GLN A 293 -1.07 12.84 -8.85
C GLN A 293 0.43 13.14 -8.83
N LEU A 294 0.88 14.09 -9.69
CA LEU A 294 2.24 14.56 -9.64
C LEU A 294 2.32 15.82 -8.75
N VAL A 295 3.12 15.74 -7.69
CA VAL A 295 3.40 16.87 -6.79
C VAL A 295 4.69 17.54 -7.25
N THR A 296 4.61 18.82 -7.57
CA THR A 296 5.73 19.68 -7.97
C THR A 296 5.67 20.98 -7.18
N LYS A 297 6.75 21.79 -7.29
CA LYS A 297 6.81 23.13 -6.69
C LYS A 297 5.87 24.10 -7.41
#